data_495d0f48d4ef1c0c22c9a6c84ee38c46
#
_entry.id   495d0f48d4ef1c0c22c9a6c84ee38c46
#
_cell.length_a   1.000
_cell.length_b   1.000
_cell.length_c   1.000
_cell.angle_alpha   90.00
_cell.angle_beta   90.00
_cell.angle_gamma   90.00
#
_symmetry.space_group_name_H-M   'P 1'
#
loop_
_entity.id
_entity.type
_entity.pdbx_description
1 polymer ?
#
loop_
_entity_poly.entity_id
_entity_poly.type
_entity_poly.pdbx_seq_one_letter_code
_entity_poly.pdbx_strand_id
1 'polypeptide(L)'
;TIKLEKETPVAAGTFKPGNGWQEVKVPATKGRYFCLEGLSSFDNTNIAAIAEFDVLDEKGEKISRENWKIVYADSEETRSGNRTADKIYDLQESTFWQTVDNTAYPHQVVIDLGKEYNVTGFRILPRAEQGAPGMIKDYKVYVKATGFGY
;
A
#
# COMPACT_ATOMS: atom_id res chain seq x y z
N THR A 1 -7.42 1.02 14.92
CA THR A 1 -8.17 0.63 13.72
C THR A 1 -8.67 1.86 12.98
N ILE A 2 -8.36 1.99 11.73
CA ILE A 2 -8.90 3.08 10.91
C ILE A 2 -10.33 2.75 10.50
N LYS A 3 -11.12 3.81 10.30
CA LYS A 3 -12.54 3.67 9.91
C LYS A 3 -12.71 4.17 8.49
N LEU A 4 -12.91 3.24 7.56
CA LEU A 4 -13.05 3.54 6.15
C LEU A 4 -14.50 3.48 5.66
N GLU A 5 -15.45 3.05 6.49
CA GLU A 5 -16.85 2.83 6.07
C GLU A 5 -17.52 4.10 5.55
N LYS A 6 -17.11 5.25 6.07
CA LYS A 6 -17.66 6.55 5.66
C LYS A 6 -16.79 7.27 4.64
N GLU A 7 -15.70 6.65 4.23
CA GLU A 7 -14.79 7.24 3.25
C GLU A 7 -15.14 6.73 1.86
N THR A 8 -14.97 7.59 0.86
CA THR A 8 -15.14 7.20 -0.54
C THR A 8 -13.78 6.92 -1.14
N PRO A 9 -13.52 5.71 -1.65
CA PRO A 9 -12.25 5.44 -2.31
C PRO A 9 -12.14 6.26 -3.59
N VAL A 10 -10.92 6.69 -3.92
CA VAL A 10 -10.64 7.37 -5.18
C VAL A 10 -10.51 6.37 -6.32
N ALA A 11 -10.20 5.13 -6.01
CA ALA A 11 -10.11 4.05 -6.98
C ALA A 11 -10.31 2.70 -6.28
N ALA A 12 -10.78 1.73 -7.06
CA ALA A 12 -10.87 0.34 -6.65
C ALA A 12 -10.57 -0.51 -7.88
N GLY A 13 -9.94 -1.66 -7.68
CA GLY A 13 -9.59 -2.50 -8.80
C GLY A 13 -8.99 -3.83 -8.38
N THR A 14 -8.41 -4.51 -9.34
CA THR A 14 -7.76 -5.81 -9.19
C THR A 14 -6.39 -5.73 -9.84
N PHE A 15 -5.35 -6.09 -9.09
CA PHE A 15 -4.01 -6.18 -9.64
C PHE A 15 -3.91 -7.38 -10.59
N LYS A 16 -2.91 -7.36 -11.46
CA LYS A 16 -2.59 -8.49 -12.34
C LYS A 16 -1.68 -9.46 -11.59
N PRO A 17 -1.79 -10.77 -11.85
CA PRO A 17 -0.84 -11.73 -11.28
C PRO A 17 0.56 -11.48 -11.83
N GLY A 18 1.58 -11.86 -11.07
CA GLY A 18 2.98 -11.68 -11.42
C GLY A 18 3.72 -10.87 -10.38
N ASN A 19 5.04 -10.96 -10.36
CA ASN A 19 5.89 -10.34 -9.35
C ASN A 19 6.64 -9.10 -9.83
N GLY A 20 6.21 -8.50 -10.93
CA GLY A 20 6.81 -7.26 -11.43
C GLY A 20 6.07 -6.02 -10.94
N TRP A 21 6.64 -4.86 -11.25
CA TRP A 21 6.02 -3.57 -10.96
C TRP A 21 4.69 -3.43 -11.71
N GLN A 22 3.70 -2.86 -11.03
CA GLN A 22 2.44 -2.47 -11.64
C GLN A 22 2.18 -0.99 -11.33
N GLU A 23 1.72 -0.27 -12.33
CA GLU A 23 1.33 1.13 -12.18
C GLU A 23 -0.18 1.24 -12.37
N VAL A 24 -0.82 1.96 -11.46
CA VAL A 24 -2.27 2.19 -11.49
C VAL A 24 -2.51 3.69 -11.51
N LYS A 25 -3.31 4.14 -12.46
CA LYS A 25 -3.75 5.54 -12.53
C LYS A 25 -5.02 5.70 -11.73
N VAL A 26 -5.11 6.83 -11.00
CA VAL A 26 -6.32 7.20 -10.27
C VAL A 26 -6.74 8.60 -10.70
N PRO A 27 -8.02 8.96 -10.51
CA PRO A 27 -8.43 10.34 -10.74
C PRO A 27 -7.60 11.30 -9.90
N ALA A 28 -7.15 12.40 -10.49
CA ALA A 28 -6.31 13.39 -9.80
C ALA A 28 -7.00 13.84 -8.51
N THR A 29 -6.36 13.61 -7.38
CA THR A 29 -6.93 13.88 -6.07
C THR A 29 -5.89 14.55 -5.19
N LYS A 30 -6.24 15.69 -4.63
CA LYS A 30 -5.36 16.44 -3.74
C LYS A 30 -5.37 15.80 -2.34
N GLY A 31 -4.19 15.49 -1.81
CA GLY A 31 -4.09 14.94 -0.46
C GLY A 31 -2.67 14.77 0.01
N ARG A 32 -2.53 14.56 1.30
CA ARG A 32 -1.26 14.29 1.99
C ARG A 32 -1.15 12.85 2.43
N TYR A 33 -2.30 12.20 2.67
CA TYR A 33 -2.34 10.84 3.20
C TYR A 33 -2.86 9.90 2.13
N PHE A 34 -2.11 8.83 1.89
CA PHE A 34 -2.44 7.80 0.92
C PHE A 34 -2.69 6.49 1.65
N CYS A 35 -3.85 5.89 1.44
CA CYS A 35 -4.19 4.59 2.02
C CYS A 35 -4.40 3.56 0.92
N LEU A 36 -3.66 2.45 0.99
CA LEU A 36 -3.96 1.26 0.21
C LEU A 36 -4.66 0.26 1.13
N GLU A 37 -5.84 -0.18 0.72
CA GLU A 37 -6.57 -1.25 1.39
C GLU A 37 -6.60 -2.48 0.50
N GLY A 38 -5.92 -3.54 0.92
CA GLY A 38 -5.99 -4.84 0.27
C GLY A 38 -7.23 -5.58 0.74
N LEU A 39 -7.95 -6.21 -0.17
CA LEU A 39 -9.22 -6.90 0.13
C LEU A 39 -9.10 -8.41 -0.01
N SER A 40 -8.15 -8.91 -0.78
CA SER A 40 -7.94 -10.33 -1.02
C SER A 40 -6.54 -10.58 -1.57
N SER A 41 -6.11 -11.84 -1.57
CA SER A 41 -4.84 -12.26 -2.16
C SER A 41 -5.07 -13.23 -3.32
N PHE A 42 -4.07 -13.35 -4.19
CA PHE A 42 -4.11 -14.31 -5.30
C PHE A 42 -4.00 -15.77 -4.84
N ASP A 43 -3.35 -15.99 -3.70
CA ASP A 43 -3.07 -17.32 -3.17
C ASP A 43 -4.09 -17.80 -2.13
N ASN A 44 -5.14 -17.01 -1.89
CA ASN A 44 -6.19 -17.28 -0.90
C ASN A 44 -5.68 -17.38 0.54
N THR A 45 -4.49 -16.84 0.82
CA THR A 45 -4.03 -16.68 2.20
C THR A 45 -4.63 -15.41 2.80
N ASN A 46 -4.49 -15.25 4.11
CA ASN A 46 -4.87 -14.02 4.79
C ASN A 46 -3.75 -12.98 4.79
N ILE A 47 -2.63 -13.28 4.14
CA ILE A 47 -1.43 -12.44 4.17
C ILE A 47 -1.49 -11.37 3.08
N ALA A 48 -1.07 -10.16 3.41
CA ALA A 48 -0.74 -9.11 2.45
C ALA A 48 0.74 -8.78 2.58
N ALA A 49 1.43 -8.61 1.45
CA ALA A 49 2.84 -8.26 1.43
C ALA A 49 3.13 -7.32 0.26
N ILE A 50 4.02 -6.35 0.49
CA ILE A 50 4.45 -5.38 -0.51
C ILE A 50 5.96 -5.17 -0.34
N ALA A 51 6.72 -5.29 -1.44
CA ALA A 51 8.16 -5.04 -1.41
C ALA A 51 8.48 -3.56 -1.57
N GLU A 52 7.87 -2.87 -2.54
CA GLU A 52 8.12 -1.46 -2.81
C GLU A 52 6.88 -0.75 -3.29
N PHE A 53 6.83 0.56 -3.06
CA PHE A 53 5.65 1.36 -3.37
C PHE A 53 6.06 2.78 -3.76
N ASP A 54 5.40 3.32 -4.78
CA ASP A 54 5.52 4.72 -5.17
C ASP A 54 4.15 5.34 -5.27
N VAL A 55 4.07 6.64 -5.02
CA VAL A 55 2.89 7.46 -5.29
C VAL A 55 3.29 8.48 -6.35
N LEU A 56 2.41 8.75 -7.30
CA LEU A 56 2.69 9.59 -8.46
C LEU A 56 2.01 10.95 -8.31
N ASP A 57 2.74 12.01 -8.68
CA ASP A 57 2.28 13.39 -8.59
C ASP A 57 1.46 13.80 -9.83
N GLU A 58 1.17 15.10 -9.95
CA GLU A 58 0.35 15.65 -11.04
C GLU A 58 0.95 15.44 -12.44
N LYS A 59 2.25 15.23 -12.53
CA LYS A 59 2.97 14.94 -13.78
C LYS A 59 3.12 13.45 -14.03
N GLY A 60 2.61 12.60 -13.13
CA GLY A 60 2.81 11.17 -13.21
C GLY A 60 4.21 10.75 -12.80
N GLU A 61 4.96 11.61 -12.12
CA GLU A 61 6.29 11.31 -11.63
C GLU A 61 6.24 10.83 -10.17
N LYS A 62 7.25 10.07 -9.78
CA LYS A 62 7.34 9.55 -8.41
C LYS A 62 7.55 10.68 -7.42
N ILE A 63 6.73 10.70 -6.38
CA ILE A 63 6.92 11.63 -5.26
C ILE A 63 8.13 11.17 -4.45
N SER A 64 9.03 12.11 -4.08
CA SER A 64 10.17 11.80 -3.23
C SER A 64 9.72 11.13 -1.94
N ARG A 65 10.37 10.06 -1.55
CA ARG A 65 10.07 9.29 -0.34
C ARG A 65 10.74 9.86 0.90
N GLU A 66 11.53 10.93 0.75
CA GLU A 66 12.37 11.48 1.81
C GLU A 66 11.59 11.84 3.07
N ASN A 67 10.37 12.34 2.92
CA ASN A 67 9.55 12.78 4.04
C ASN A 67 8.36 11.85 4.32
N TRP A 68 8.37 10.65 3.77
CA TRP A 68 7.30 9.70 4.01
C TRP A 68 7.37 9.13 5.42
N LYS A 69 6.19 8.87 5.98
CA LYS A 69 6.04 8.17 7.25
C LYS A 69 4.89 7.19 7.15
N ILE A 70 5.03 6.03 7.74
CA ILE A 70 3.89 5.14 7.95
C ILE A 70 3.14 5.66 9.18
N VAL A 71 1.90 6.04 8.99
CA VAL A 71 1.05 6.50 10.10
C VAL A 71 0.10 5.41 10.58
N TYR A 72 -0.10 4.37 9.77
CA TYR A 72 -0.89 3.21 10.18
C TYR A 72 -0.57 2.00 9.31
N ALA A 73 -0.51 0.84 9.93
CA ALA A 73 -0.55 -0.47 9.28
C ALA A 73 -1.34 -1.38 10.23
N ASP A 74 -2.32 -2.10 9.69
CA ASP A 74 -3.19 -2.92 10.55
C ASP A 74 -2.46 -4.13 11.14
N SER A 75 -1.40 -4.59 10.48
CA SER A 75 -0.65 -5.79 10.90
C SER A 75 0.76 -5.73 10.36
N GLU A 76 1.72 -6.19 11.16
CA GLU A 76 3.14 -6.27 10.77
C GLU A 76 3.74 -7.54 11.37
N GLU A 77 4.31 -8.39 10.52
CA GLU A 77 4.98 -9.61 10.97
C GLU A 77 6.39 -9.28 11.43
N THR A 78 6.66 -9.45 12.72
CA THR A 78 7.97 -9.14 13.31
C THR A 78 8.62 -10.34 14.00
N ARG A 79 7.97 -11.50 14.01
CA ARG A 79 8.52 -12.72 14.65
C ARG A 79 9.51 -13.46 13.78
N SER A 80 9.20 -13.63 12.49
CA SER A 80 10.05 -14.34 11.54
C SER A 80 11.03 -13.42 10.80
N GLY A 81 10.93 -12.12 11.02
CA GLY A 81 11.77 -11.12 10.39
C GLY A 81 11.21 -9.73 10.62
N ASN A 82 11.90 -8.73 10.14
CA ASN A 82 11.49 -7.34 10.29
C ASN A 82 10.63 -6.93 9.09
N ARG A 83 9.34 -7.31 9.11
CA ARG A 83 8.40 -7.10 8.02
C ARG A 83 7.51 -5.89 8.25
N THR A 84 8.06 -4.82 8.76
CA THR A 84 7.33 -3.59 9.07
C THR A 84 6.95 -2.81 7.81
N ALA A 85 5.92 -1.99 7.89
CA ALA A 85 5.35 -1.30 6.72
C ALA A 85 6.32 -0.29 6.09
N ASP A 86 7.26 0.26 6.84
CA ASP A 86 8.26 1.18 6.31
C ASP A 86 9.19 0.53 5.28
N LYS A 87 9.21 -0.79 5.18
CA LYS A 87 9.98 -1.50 4.15
C LYS A 87 9.48 -1.20 2.73
N ILE A 88 8.26 -0.73 2.56
CA ILE A 88 7.72 -0.45 1.22
C ILE A 88 8.37 0.77 0.56
N TYR A 89 9.08 1.60 1.31
CA TYR A 89 9.77 2.77 0.75
C TYR A 89 11.24 2.87 1.16
N ASP A 90 11.87 1.76 1.49
CA ASP A 90 13.29 1.73 1.86
C ASP A 90 14.25 1.63 0.66
N LEU A 91 13.71 1.62 -0.56
CA LEU A 91 14.47 1.52 -1.82
C LEU A 91 15.21 0.18 -1.97
N GLN A 92 14.77 -0.85 -1.25
CA GLN A 92 15.35 -2.20 -1.34
C GLN A 92 14.27 -3.19 -1.72
N GLU A 93 14.39 -3.80 -2.89
CA GLU A 93 13.38 -4.75 -3.38
C GLU A 93 13.40 -6.09 -2.65
N SER A 94 14.45 -6.35 -1.88
CA SER A 94 14.60 -7.60 -1.10
C SER A 94 13.90 -7.56 0.25
N THR A 95 13.52 -6.38 0.74
CA THR A 95 12.77 -6.23 1.98
C THR A 95 11.30 -5.97 1.65
N PHE A 96 10.40 -6.23 2.59
CA PHE A 96 8.97 -6.08 2.34
C PHE A 96 8.18 -5.94 3.64
N TRP A 97 7.03 -5.30 3.52
CA TRP A 97 5.99 -5.36 4.53
C TRP A 97 5.21 -6.66 4.37
N GLN A 98 4.89 -7.30 5.47
CA GLN A 98 4.02 -8.46 5.48
C GLN A 98 3.15 -8.44 6.73
N THR A 99 1.88 -8.78 6.56
CA THR A 99 0.94 -8.92 7.68
C THR A 99 1.14 -10.26 8.38
N VAL A 100 0.68 -10.35 9.62
CA VAL A 100 0.73 -11.59 10.39
C VAL A 100 -0.23 -12.61 9.78
N ASP A 101 0.23 -13.87 9.65
CA ASP A 101 -0.62 -14.97 9.19
C ASP A 101 -1.81 -15.14 10.14
N ASN A 102 -2.95 -15.58 9.61
CA ASN A 102 -4.22 -15.73 10.32
C ASN A 102 -4.87 -14.42 10.78
N THR A 103 -4.41 -13.29 10.27
CA THR A 103 -5.09 -12.01 10.42
C THR A 103 -5.93 -11.77 9.18
N ALA A 104 -7.24 -11.72 9.31
CA ALA A 104 -8.15 -11.66 8.17
C ALA A 104 -8.02 -10.34 7.39
N TYR A 105 -8.24 -10.42 6.07
CA TYR A 105 -8.46 -9.21 5.27
C TYR A 105 -9.70 -8.46 5.77
N PRO A 106 -9.79 -7.12 5.57
CA PRO A 106 -8.88 -6.29 4.78
C PRO A 106 -7.62 -5.90 5.54
N HIS A 107 -6.58 -5.55 4.78
CA HIS A 107 -5.31 -5.05 5.33
C HIS A 107 -5.06 -3.65 4.79
N GLN A 108 -4.63 -2.73 5.64
CA GLN A 108 -4.40 -1.34 5.26
C GLN A 108 -3.01 -0.88 5.62
N VAL A 109 -2.47 -0.01 4.77
CA VAL A 109 -1.28 0.78 5.07
C VAL A 109 -1.57 2.23 4.70
N VAL A 110 -1.24 3.15 5.60
CA VAL A 110 -1.42 4.59 5.38
C VAL A 110 -0.07 5.27 5.41
N ILE A 111 0.22 6.00 4.35
CA ILE A 111 1.47 6.76 4.19
C ILE A 111 1.15 8.24 4.33
N ASP A 112 1.90 8.94 5.18
CA ASP A 112 1.97 10.39 5.18
C ASP A 112 3.04 10.78 4.16
N LEU A 113 2.66 11.46 3.10
CA LEU A 113 3.57 11.87 2.03
C LEU A 113 4.47 13.04 2.42
N GLY A 114 4.27 13.62 3.59
CA GLY A 114 5.06 14.74 4.10
C GLY A 114 4.46 16.11 3.81
N LYS A 115 3.70 16.23 2.75
CA LYS A 115 2.93 17.42 2.39
C LYS A 115 1.83 17.03 1.41
N GLU A 116 0.97 17.99 1.06
CA GLU A 116 -0.10 17.77 0.11
C GLU A 116 0.44 17.72 -1.32
N TYR A 117 -0.02 16.74 -2.08
CA TYR A 117 0.27 16.59 -3.51
C TYR A 117 -1.03 16.40 -4.26
N ASN A 118 -0.99 16.63 -5.57
CA ASN A 118 -2.07 16.20 -6.46
C ASN A 118 -1.72 14.80 -6.95
N VAL A 119 -2.33 13.79 -6.36
CA VAL A 119 -2.01 12.38 -6.62
C VAL A 119 -2.74 11.89 -7.86
N THR A 120 -2.01 11.30 -8.80
CA THR A 120 -2.57 10.80 -10.06
C THR A 120 -2.40 9.29 -10.25
N GLY A 121 -1.71 8.62 -9.34
CA GLY A 121 -1.50 7.19 -9.45
C GLY A 121 -0.54 6.65 -8.39
N PHE A 122 -0.27 5.37 -8.49
CA PHE A 122 0.69 4.71 -7.62
C PHE A 122 1.34 3.54 -8.35
N ARG A 123 2.44 3.06 -7.82
CA ARG A 123 3.14 1.87 -8.32
C ARG A 123 3.37 0.92 -7.16
N ILE A 124 3.24 -0.37 -7.42
CA ILE A 124 3.41 -1.40 -6.41
C ILE A 124 4.31 -2.52 -6.95
N LEU A 125 5.21 -3.01 -6.09
CA LEU A 125 6.04 -4.16 -6.37
C LEU A 125 5.75 -5.23 -5.32
N PRO A 126 5.23 -6.42 -5.72
CA PRO A 126 5.09 -7.53 -4.77
C PRO A 126 6.44 -8.15 -4.44
N ARG A 127 6.46 -9.12 -3.53
CA ARG A 127 7.70 -9.84 -3.21
C ARG A 127 8.24 -10.51 -4.45
N ALA A 128 9.58 -10.42 -4.63
CA ALA A 128 10.26 -10.93 -5.80
C ALA A 128 10.29 -12.46 -5.87
N GLU A 129 10.18 -13.14 -4.74
CA GLU A 129 10.27 -14.59 -4.65
C GLU A 129 9.06 -15.25 -5.31
N GLN A 130 9.29 -16.13 -6.24
CA GLN A 130 8.21 -16.89 -6.86
C GLN A 130 7.52 -17.75 -5.81
N GLY A 131 6.19 -17.71 -5.77
CA GLY A 131 5.40 -18.47 -4.80
C GLY A 131 5.35 -17.84 -3.41
N ALA A 132 5.92 -16.64 -3.21
CA ALA A 132 5.82 -15.94 -1.93
C ALA A 132 4.36 -15.62 -1.61
N PRO A 133 3.93 -15.75 -0.34
CA PRO A 133 2.55 -15.47 0.03
C PRO A 133 2.26 -13.98 0.06
N GLY A 134 0.98 -13.61 -0.07
CA GLY A 134 0.50 -12.28 0.25
C GLY A 134 0.42 -11.31 -0.92
N MET A 135 0.49 -11.78 -2.15
CA MET A 135 0.27 -10.90 -3.29
C MET A 135 -1.19 -10.42 -3.27
N ILE A 136 -1.39 -9.13 -3.09
CA ILE A 136 -2.73 -8.52 -3.02
C ILE A 136 -3.41 -8.63 -4.38
N LYS A 137 -4.69 -8.99 -4.37
CA LYS A 137 -5.50 -9.11 -5.58
C LYS A 137 -6.44 -7.91 -5.72
N ASP A 138 -7.51 -7.85 -4.95
CA ASP A 138 -8.46 -6.75 -5.01
C ASP A 138 -8.06 -5.66 -4.02
N TYR A 139 -8.30 -4.40 -4.39
CA TYR A 139 -7.86 -3.26 -3.57
C TYR A 139 -8.80 -2.07 -3.70
N LYS A 140 -8.71 -1.18 -2.71
CA LYS A 140 -9.24 0.18 -2.75
C LYS A 140 -8.14 1.15 -2.36
N VAL A 141 -8.23 2.37 -2.90
CA VAL A 141 -7.27 3.45 -2.63
C VAL A 141 -8.02 4.67 -2.13
N TYR A 142 -7.48 5.30 -1.10
CA TYR A 142 -8.03 6.52 -0.52
C TYR A 142 -6.93 7.57 -0.47
N VAL A 143 -7.27 8.80 -0.81
CA VAL A 143 -6.36 9.96 -0.74
C VAL A 143 -7.08 11.09 -0.03
N LYS A 144 -6.49 11.61 1.04
CA LYS A 144 -7.12 12.65 1.86
C LYS A 144 -6.12 13.72 2.27
N ALA A 145 -6.62 14.94 2.44
CA ALA A 145 -5.81 16.03 3.00
C ALA A 145 -5.57 15.83 4.51
N THR A 146 -6.47 15.14 5.20
CA THR A 146 -6.38 14.85 6.64
C THR A 146 -6.29 13.35 6.87
N GLY A 147 -5.96 12.93 8.10
CA GLY A 147 -5.86 11.51 8.44
C GLY A 147 -7.20 10.76 8.42
N PHE A 148 -7.14 9.47 8.64
CA PHE A 148 -8.30 8.56 8.49
C PHE A 148 -8.99 8.19 9.82
N GLY A 149 -8.65 8.83 10.93
CA GLY A 149 -9.22 8.51 12.24
C GLY A 149 -8.71 7.16 12.75
N TYR A 150 -7.75 7.18 13.64
CA TYR A 150 -7.09 5.99 14.18
C TYR A 150 -7.59 5.65 15.57
#